data_ea563f1a5005ec8526507ab2c8a8837c
#
_entry.id   ea563f1a5005ec8526507ab2c8a8837c
#
_cell.length_a   1.000
_cell.length_b   1.000
_cell.length_c   1.000
_cell.angle_alpha   90.00
_cell.angle_beta   90.00
_cell.angle_gamma   90.00
#
_symmetry.space_group_name_H-M   'P 1'
#
loop_
_entity.id
_entity.type
_entity.pdbx_description
1 polymer ?
#
loop_
_entity_poly.entity_id
_entity_poly.type
_entity_poly.pdbx_seq_one_letter_code
_entity_poly.pdbx_strand_id
1 'polypeptide(L)'
;MGVILKLENDLVNQIAAGEVIERPASIVKELVENSIDSVSTSIDIAITDGGKTLIEVLDNGNGMVREDLLLSVNRHATSKLSSKNLVHIDTLGFRGEALPSIGSVSDIKIESRFKSSNESWSLSVLDGEARDIEPSSLRTGTKVRVTDLFYRVPARLKFLKANATEAKHCQEAIKFLAMSHPEINFSLSVDGNTKILWNASALGSFEDIKNRLYQVMGENFISSSIS
;
A
#
# COMPACT_ATOMS: atom_id res chain seq x y z
N MET A 1 10.37 -30.18 33.16
CA MET A 1 9.60 -28.99 32.78
C MET A 1 9.60 -28.89 31.27
N GLY A 2 8.42 -28.74 30.65
CA GLY A 2 8.34 -28.56 29.19
C GLY A 2 8.95 -27.24 28.79
N VAL A 3 9.69 -27.21 27.65
CA VAL A 3 10.36 -26.03 27.10
C VAL A 3 9.50 -25.31 26.07
N ILE A 4 8.39 -25.92 25.63
CA ILE A 4 7.48 -25.39 24.62
C ILE A 4 6.45 -24.47 25.29
N LEU A 5 6.39 -23.22 24.84
CA LEU A 5 5.43 -22.22 25.30
C LEU A 5 4.47 -21.86 24.16
N LYS A 6 3.18 -21.67 24.50
CA LYS A 6 2.21 -21.06 23.57
C LYS A 6 2.47 -19.55 23.52
N LEU A 7 2.69 -19.01 22.33
CA LEU A 7 2.90 -17.57 22.14
C LEU A 7 1.58 -16.81 22.28
N GLU A 8 1.66 -15.57 22.76
CA GLU A 8 0.55 -14.64 22.79
C GLU A 8 0.19 -14.20 21.34
N ASN A 9 -1.06 -13.87 21.11
CA ASN A 9 -1.57 -13.54 19.78
C ASN A 9 -0.82 -12.36 19.14
N ASP A 10 -0.45 -11.35 19.91
CA ASP A 10 0.31 -10.20 19.41
C ASP A 10 1.68 -10.60 18.89
N LEU A 11 2.37 -11.47 19.62
CA LEU A 11 3.68 -11.98 19.18
C LEU A 11 3.56 -12.83 17.91
N VAL A 12 2.51 -13.69 17.84
CA VAL A 12 2.20 -14.47 16.63
C VAL A 12 1.94 -13.54 15.44
N ASN A 13 1.18 -12.44 15.66
CA ASN A 13 0.88 -11.45 14.64
C ASN A 13 2.15 -10.73 14.14
N GLN A 14 3.05 -10.35 15.06
CA GLN A 14 4.31 -9.70 14.70
C GLN A 14 5.27 -10.65 13.94
N ILE A 15 5.30 -11.93 14.30
CA ILE A 15 6.09 -12.95 13.58
C ILE A 15 5.54 -13.14 12.17
N ALA A 16 4.22 -13.38 12.03
CA ALA A 16 3.58 -13.55 10.74
C ALA A 16 3.71 -12.29 9.84
N ALA A 17 3.59 -11.10 10.42
CA ALA A 17 3.86 -9.85 9.71
C ALA A 17 5.30 -9.78 9.18
N GLY A 18 6.23 -10.50 9.78
CA GLY A 18 7.62 -10.58 9.33
C GLY A 18 7.78 -11.23 7.96
N GLU A 19 6.88 -12.13 7.60
CA GLU A 19 6.88 -12.81 6.31
C GLU A 19 6.30 -11.93 5.18
N VAL A 20 5.48 -10.94 5.53
CA VAL A 20 4.80 -10.05 4.57
C VAL A 20 5.50 -8.69 4.48
N ILE A 21 5.86 -8.11 5.62
CA ILE A 21 6.41 -6.75 5.72
C ILE A 21 7.87 -6.82 6.14
N GLU A 22 8.79 -6.83 5.21
CA GLU A 22 10.24 -6.79 5.51
C GLU A 22 10.77 -5.37 5.71
N ARG A 23 10.24 -4.41 4.93
CA ARG A 23 10.74 -3.03 4.84
C ARG A 23 9.65 -2.06 4.38
N PRO A 24 9.90 -0.73 4.41
CA PRO A 24 8.95 0.27 3.90
C PRO A 24 8.44 -0.01 2.49
N ALA A 25 9.31 -0.45 1.58
CA ALA A 25 8.94 -0.75 0.20
C ALA A 25 7.89 -1.88 0.08
N SER A 26 7.88 -2.85 1.02
CA SER A 26 6.83 -3.88 1.07
C SER A 26 5.46 -3.27 1.36
N ILE A 27 5.39 -2.31 2.30
CA ILE A 27 4.14 -1.60 2.62
C ILE A 27 3.68 -0.77 1.43
N VAL A 28 4.59 0.02 0.82
CA VAL A 28 4.27 0.83 -0.36
C VAL A 28 3.71 -0.05 -1.47
N LYS A 29 4.35 -1.19 -1.74
CA LYS A 29 3.89 -2.15 -2.75
C LYS A 29 2.46 -2.62 -2.46
N GLU A 30 2.20 -3.16 -1.27
CA GLU A 30 0.88 -3.69 -0.88
C GLU A 30 -0.22 -2.61 -0.95
N LEU A 31 0.06 -1.39 -0.48
CA LEU A 31 -0.92 -0.31 -0.50
C LEU A 31 -1.21 0.18 -1.92
N VAL A 32 -0.19 0.29 -2.78
CA VAL A 32 -0.36 0.67 -4.18
C VAL A 32 -1.09 -0.41 -4.96
N GLU A 33 -0.81 -1.71 -4.74
CA GLU A 33 -1.56 -2.82 -5.34
C GLU A 33 -3.04 -2.78 -4.91
N ASN A 34 -3.34 -2.46 -3.65
CA ASN A 34 -4.72 -2.28 -3.20
C ASN A 34 -5.41 -1.09 -3.90
N SER A 35 -4.69 0.00 -4.11
CA SER A 35 -5.20 1.16 -4.85
C SER A 35 -5.47 0.84 -6.32
N ILE A 36 -4.61 0.06 -6.98
CA ILE A 36 -4.82 -0.43 -8.35
C ILE A 36 -6.07 -1.33 -8.41
N ASP A 37 -6.17 -2.31 -7.52
CA ASP A 37 -7.32 -3.22 -7.41
C ASP A 37 -8.64 -2.48 -7.13
N SER A 38 -8.58 -1.30 -6.50
CA SER A 38 -9.74 -0.43 -6.27
C SER A 38 -10.19 0.38 -7.51
N VAL A 39 -9.56 0.12 -8.66
CA VAL A 39 -9.84 0.81 -9.94
C VAL A 39 -9.52 2.31 -9.86
N SER A 40 -8.42 2.65 -9.23
CA SER A 40 -7.95 4.04 -9.13
C SER A 40 -7.37 4.53 -10.45
N THR A 41 -7.54 5.82 -10.73
CA THR A 41 -6.91 6.51 -11.87
C THR A 41 -5.80 7.46 -11.43
N SER A 42 -5.65 7.68 -10.12
CA SER A 42 -4.58 8.48 -9.52
C SER A 42 -4.19 7.91 -8.16
N ILE A 43 -2.89 7.76 -7.95
CA ILE A 43 -2.32 7.26 -6.70
C ILE A 43 -1.19 8.21 -6.28
N ASP A 44 -1.38 8.85 -5.13
CA ASP A 44 -0.41 9.78 -4.55
C ASP A 44 0.26 9.13 -3.33
N ILE A 45 1.59 9.09 -3.35
CA ILE A 45 2.39 8.47 -2.31
C ILE A 45 3.27 9.53 -1.64
N ALA A 46 3.34 9.51 -0.31
CA ALA A 46 4.28 10.31 0.47
C ALA A 46 5.02 9.43 1.47
N ILE A 47 6.34 9.60 1.56
CA ILE A 47 7.17 8.93 2.56
C ILE A 47 8.07 9.93 3.27
N THR A 48 8.30 9.69 4.57
CA THR A 48 9.25 10.45 5.39
C THR A 48 10.24 9.50 6.03
N ASP A 49 11.52 9.92 6.11
CA ASP A 49 12.62 9.12 6.66
C ASP A 49 12.76 7.74 6.00
N GLY A 50 12.60 7.71 4.66
CA GLY A 50 12.65 6.45 3.92
C GLY A 50 11.45 5.54 4.16
N GLY A 51 10.35 6.06 4.72
CA GLY A 51 9.14 5.31 5.07
C GLY A 51 9.16 4.72 6.48
N LYS A 52 10.11 5.10 7.32
CA LYS A 52 10.18 4.65 8.73
C LYS A 52 9.20 5.43 9.60
N THR A 53 9.16 6.76 9.43
CA THR A 53 8.30 7.66 10.19
C THR A 53 6.91 7.77 9.58
N LEU A 54 6.81 7.83 8.24
CA LEU A 54 5.54 7.97 7.54
C LEU A 54 5.59 7.26 6.18
N ILE A 55 4.53 6.51 5.90
CA ILE A 55 4.10 6.11 4.55
C ILE A 55 2.64 6.51 4.43
N GLU A 56 2.30 7.31 3.44
CA GLU A 56 0.92 7.68 3.11
C GLU A 56 0.65 7.33 1.65
N VAL A 57 -0.47 6.66 1.40
CA VAL A 57 -0.98 6.36 0.06
C VAL A 57 -2.40 6.86 -0.01
N LEU A 58 -2.67 7.72 -0.97
CA LEU A 58 -3.99 8.28 -1.29
C LEU A 58 -4.37 7.86 -2.70
N ASP A 59 -5.54 7.27 -2.85
CA ASP A 59 -6.12 6.91 -4.14
C ASP A 59 -7.51 7.54 -4.33
N ASN A 60 -7.94 7.58 -5.57
CA ASN A 60 -9.28 8.01 -5.99
C ASN A 60 -10.17 6.85 -6.46
N GLY A 61 -9.88 5.63 -6.02
CA GLY A 61 -10.60 4.41 -6.42
C GLY A 61 -12.01 4.30 -5.83
N ASN A 62 -12.53 3.07 -5.83
CA ASN A 62 -13.90 2.82 -5.40
C ASN A 62 -14.17 3.16 -3.92
N GLY A 63 -13.14 3.18 -3.09
CA GLY A 63 -13.30 3.33 -1.64
C GLY A 63 -14.02 2.16 -0.97
N MET A 64 -14.31 2.30 0.32
CA MET A 64 -14.96 1.29 1.15
C MET A 64 -16.16 1.90 1.87
N VAL A 65 -17.23 1.10 2.05
CA VAL A 65 -18.32 1.40 2.98
C VAL A 65 -17.84 1.17 4.42
N ARG A 66 -18.61 1.66 5.39
CA ARG A 66 -18.27 1.56 6.81
C ARG A 66 -17.98 0.14 7.28
N GLU A 67 -18.80 -0.81 6.86
CA GLU A 67 -18.71 -2.22 7.21
C GLU A 67 -17.45 -2.87 6.65
N ASP A 68 -17.11 -2.59 5.39
CA ASP A 68 -15.90 -3.10 4.74
C ASP A 68 -14.64 -2.49 5.36
N LEU A 69 -14.67 -1.21 5.74
CA LEU A 69 -13.57 -0.55 6.43
C LEU A 69 -13.27 -1.23 7.78
N LEU A 70 -14.28 -1.58 8.56
CA LEU A 70 -14.12 -2.32 9.81
C LEU A 70 -13.52 -3.72 9.60
N LEU A 71 -13.91 -4.39 8.51
CA LEU A 71 -13.41 -5.73 8.18
C LEU A 71 -11.98 -5.67 7.60
N SER A 72 -11.59 -4.57 6.96
CA SER A 72 -10.32 -4.45 6.23
C SER A 72 -9.06 -4.66 7.08
N VAL A 73 -9.16 -4.44 8.39
CA VAL A 73 -8.07 -4.64 9.35
C VAL A 73 -8.12 -6.00 10.06
N ASN A 74 -9.10 -6.85 9.71
CA ASN A 74 -9.21 -8.19 10.24
C ASN A 74 -8.47 -9.18 9.33
N ARG A 75 -7.80 -10.17 9.94
CA ARG A 75 -7.15 -11.23 9.17
C ARG A 75 -8.16 -12.07 8.41
N HIS A 76 -7.76 -12.53 7.23
CA HIS A 76 -8.56 -13.38 6.36
C HIS A 76 -9.86 -12.73 5.86
N ALA A 77 -9.98 -11.39 5.97
CA ALA A 77 -11.06 -10.62 5.38
C ALA A 77 -10.60 -10.06 4.03
N THR A 78 -11.27 -10.45 2.95
CA THR A 78 -10.95 -10.01 1.59
C THR A 78 -12.21 -9.88 0.75
N SER A 79 -12.29 -8.79 -0.03
CA SER A 79 -13.32 -8.60 -1.06
C SER A 79 -12.92 -9.21 -2.42
N LYS A 80 -11.68 -9.74 -2.52
CA LYS A 80 -11.03 -10.13 -3.78
C LYS A 80 -11.23 -11.61 -4.14
N LEU A 81 -11.85 -12.39 -3.26
CA LEU A 81 -12.19 -13.79 -3.51
C LEU A 81 -13.72 -13.92 -3.58
N SER A 82 -14.25 -14.05 -4.78
CA SER A 82 -15.69 -14.16 -5.02
C SER A 82 -16.23 -15.61 -4.97
N SER A 83 -15.36 -16.62 -4.88
CA SER A 83 -15.76 -18.02 -4.86
C SER A 83 -14.77 -18.89 -4.09
N LYS A 84 -15.21 -20.11 -3.71
CA LYS A 84 -14.37 -21.14 -3.08
C LYS A 84 -13.24 -21.67 -3.99
N ASN A 85 -13.00 -21.03 -5.12
CA ASN A 85 -12.08 -21.49 -6.16
C ASN A 85 -10.89 -20.52 -6.28
N LEU A 86 -9.71 -20.96 -5.85
CA LEU A 86 -8.43 -20.23 -5.97
C LEU A 86 -7.82 -20.30 -7.39
N VAL A 87 -8.55 -20.85 -8.36
CA VAL A 87 -8.04 -21.11 -9.71
C VAL A 87 -8.01 -19.85 -10.59
N HIS A 88 -8.91 -18.88 -10.32
CA HIS A 88 -8.97 -17.61 -11.04
C HIS A 88 -8.82 -16.44 -10.05
N ILE A 89 -7.66 -15.81 -10.05
CA ILE A 89 -7.36 -14.62 -9.24
C ILE A 89 -7.01 -13.51 -10.22
N ASP A 90 -7.93 -12.53 -10.36
CA ASP A 90 -7.80 -11.39 -11.28
C ASP A 90 -7.29 -10.13 -10.57
N THR A 91 -6.89 -10.24 -9.29
CA THR A 91 -6.42 -9.14 -8.46
C THR A 91 -4.95 -9.33 -8.07
N LEU A 92 -4.22 -8.23 -7.86
CA LEU A 92 -2.82 -8.26 -7.42
C LEU A 92 -2.69 -8.81 -6.00
N GLY A 93 -3.64 -8.51 -5.10
CA GLY A 93 -3.71 -9.04 -3.75
C GLY A 93 -4.95 -9.91 -3.56
N PHE A 94 -4.88 -10.96 -2.73
CA PHE A 94 -6.03 -11.87 -2.46
C PHE A 94 -6.07 -12.45 -1.04
N ARG A 95 -5.01 -12.26 -0.24
CA ARG A 95 -4.86 -12.96 1.06
C ARG A 95 -5.60 -12.29 2.21
N GLY A 96 -6.00 -11.01 2.09
CA GLY A 96 -6.63 -10.26 3.17
C GLY A 96 -5.75 -10.09 4.41
N GLU A 97 -4.44 -9.96 4.23
CA GLU A 97 -3.48 -9.91 5.34
C GLU A 97 -2.58 -8.67 5.35
N ALA A 98 -2.58 -7.85 4.31
CA ALA A 98 -1.71 -6.70 4.21
C ALA A 98 -1.94 -5.69 5.35
N LEU A 99 -3.16 -5.14 5.47
CA LEU A 99 -3.49 -4.16 6.50
C LEU A 99 -3.36 -4.68 7.94
N PRO A 100 -3.86 -5.91 8.28
CA PRO A 100 -3.61 -6.49 9.61
C PRO A 100 -2.12 -6.67 9.92
N SER A 101 -1.31 -7.10 8.94
CA SER A 101 0.13 -7.26 9.12
C SER A 101 0.84 -5.93 9.33
N ILE A 102 0.48 -4.88 8.57
CA ILE A 102 1.02 -3.53 8.75
C ILE A 102 0.65 -3.02 10.15
N GLY A 103 -0.64 -3.13 10.57
CA GLY A 103 -1.10 -2.67 11.88
C GLY A 103 -0.50 -3.41 13.07
N SER A 104 0.03 -4.63 12.87
CA SER A 104 0.73 -5.36 13.94
C SER A 104 2.13 -4.84 14.22
N VAL A 105 2.75 -4.09 13.30
CA VAL A 105 4.14 -3.59 13.40
C VAL A 105 4.28 -2.07 13.29
N SER A 106 3.17 -1.35 13.16
CA SER A 106 3.09 0.11 13.01
C SER A 106 1.72 0.62 13.45
N ASP A 107 1.54 1.92 13.56
CA ASP A 107 0.22 2.52 13.67
C ASP A 107 -0.34 2.82 12.28
N ILE A 108 -1.66 2.58 12.10
CA ILE A 108 -2.34 2.85 10.83
C ILE A 108 -3.55 3.74 11.07
N LYS A 109 -3.77 4.68 10.17
CA LYS A 109 -5.04 5.37 9.99
C LYS A 109 -5.52 5.17 8.57
N ILE A 110 -6.76 4.68 8.41
CA ILE A 110 -7.42 4.47 7.13
C ILE A 110 -8.62 5.39 7.06
N GLU A 111 -8.69 6.23 6.04
CA GLU A 111 -9.85 7.03 5.73
C GLU A 111 -10.39 6.56 4.38
N SER A 112 -11.70 6.34 4.29
CA SER A 112 -12.29 5.87 3.04
C SER A 112 -13.69 6.42 2.83
N ARG A 113 -14.01 6.68 1.55
CA ARG A 113 -15.35 7.04 1.08
C ARG A 113 -15.68 6.22 -0.14
N PHE A 114 -16.72 5.41 -0.03
CA PHE A 114 -17.21 4.63 -1.17
C PHE A 114 -17.80 5.54 -2.24
N LYS A 115 -17.55 5.25 -3.52
CA LYS A 115 -17.89 6.10 -4.68
C LYS A 115 -19.38 6.49 -4.76
N SER A 116 -20.27 5.61 -4.30
CA SER A 116 -21.72 5.86 -4.32
C SER A 116 -22.25 6.37 -2.97
N SER A 117 -21.38 6.72 -2.01
CA SER A 117 -21.75 7.23 -0.69
C SER A 117 -21.39 8.70 -0.56
N ASN A 118 -22.20 9.41 0.23
CA ASN A 118 -21.88 10.76 0.70
C ASN A 118 -21.13 10.77 2.03
N GLU A 119 -21.01 9.60 2.68
CA GLU A 119 -20.36 9.43 3.97
C GLU A 119 -18.92 8.94 3.80
N SER A 120 -18.02 9.51 4.57
CA SER A 120 -16.63 9.14 4.67
C SER A 120 -16.33 8.72 6.11
N TRP A 121 -15.55 7.67 6.25
CA TRP A 121 -15.23 7.04 7.53
C TRP A 121 -13.73 6.94 7.74
N SER A 122 -13.31 6.92 9.00
CA SER A 122 -11.94 6.79 9.45
C SER A 122 -11.85 5.67 10.47
N LEU A 123 -10.84 4.80 10.34
CA LEU A 123 -10.49 3.74 11.27
C LEU A 123 -9.01 3.84 11.61
N SER A 124 -8.67 3.79 12.88
CA SER A 124 -7.28 3.73 13.34
C SER A 124 -6.98 2.38 13.97
N VAL A 125 -5.77 1.86 13.73
CA VAL A 125 -5.20 0.75 14.49
C VAL A 125 -3.98 1.30 15.22
N LEU A 126 -4.07 1.36 16.54
CA LEU A 126 -3.01 1.87 17.41
C LEU A 126 -2.61 0.77 18.37
N ASP A 127 -1.31 0.56 18.53
CA ASP A 127 -0.79 -0.53 19.37
C ASP A 127 -1.32 -1.92 18.99
N GLY A 128 -1.65 -2.13 17.69
CA GLY A 128 -2.20 -3.39 17.17
C GLY A 128 -3.69 -3.58 17.42
N GLU A 129 -4.36 -2.61 18.03
CA GLU A 129 -5.78 -2.65 18.34
C GLU A 129 -6.56 -1.67 17.47
N ALA A 130 -7.63 -2.15 16.83
CA ALA A 130 -8.55 -1.31 16.10
C ALA A 130 -9.34 -0.43 17.09
N ARG A 131 -9.44 0.87 16.76
CA ARG A 131 -10.24 1.84 17.51
C ARG A 131 -11.65 1.94 16.91
N ASP A 132 -12.51 2.68 17.58
CA ASP A 132 -13.83 2.96 17.04
C ASP A 132 -13.76 3.72 15.72
N ILE A 133 -14.71 3.42 14.84
CA ILE A 133 -14.82 4.10 13.55
C ILE A 133 -15.42 5.48 13.74
N GLU A 134 -14.83 6.48 13.09
CA GLU A 134 -15.21 7.88 13.20
C GLU A 134 -15.58 8.45 11.81
N PRO A 135 -16.44 9.49 11.76
CA PRO A 135 -16.64 10.23 10.51
C PRO A 135 -15.35 10.88 10.00
N SER A 136 -15.20 10.93 8.68
CA SER A 136 -14.10 11.60 8.00
C SER A 136 -14.61 12.60 6.95
N SER A 137 -13.70 13.39 6.37
CA SER A 137 -13.99 14.34 5.29
C SER A 137 -13.31 13.98 3.98
N LEU A 138 -12.81 12.76 3.84
CA LEU A 138 -12.14 12.30 2.62
C LEU A 138 -13.12 12.36 1.44
N ARG A 139 -12.61 12.75 0.27
CA ARG A 139 -13.31 12.57 -1.01
C ARG A 139 -13.35 11.09 -1.38
N THR A 140 -14.02 10.74 -2.47
CA THR A 140 -14.06 9.36 -2.98
C THR A 140 -12.66 8.76 -3.09
N GLY A 141 -12.51 7.53 -2.65
CA GLY A 141 -11.24 6.81 -2.64
C GLY A 141 -10.83 6.37 -1.24
N THR A 142 -9.57 6.02 -1.10
CA THR A 142 -8.99 5.57 0.18
C THR A 142 -7.66 6.27 0.44
N LYS A 143 -7.44 6.61 1.71
CA LYS A 143 -6.19 7.15 2.21
C LYS A 143 -5.72 6.26 3.36
N VAL A 144 -4.54 5.68 3.20
CA VAL A 144 -3.89 4.89 4.25
C VAL A 144 -2.64 5.62 4.70
N ARG A 145 -2.57 5.90 5.98
CA ARG A 145 -1.40 6.48 6.64
C ARG A 145 -0.83 5.47 7.62
N VAL A 146 0.43 5.13 7.44
CA VAL A 146 1.22 4.24 8.30
C VAL A 146 2.30 5.06 8.97
N THR A 147 2.36 5.02 10.30
CA THR A 147 3.36 5.76 11.08
C THR A 147 4.17 4.83 11.97
N ASP A 148 5.40 5.26 12.26
CA ASP A 148 6.29 4.64 13.25
C ASP A 148 6.54 3.14 12.99
N LEU A 149 6.92 2.82 11.74
CA LEU A 149 7.18 1.45 11.30
C LEU A 149 8.22 0.76 12.20
N PHE A 150 7.86 -0.41 12.72
CA PHE A 150 8.66 -1.27 13.60
C PHE A 150 8.98 -0.71 14.99
N TYR A 151 8.29 0.36 15.44
CA TYR A 151 8.54 0.89 16.79
C TYR A 151 8.31 -0.16 17.89
N ARG A 152 7.35 -1.09 17.65
CA ARG A 152 7.06 -2.22 18.56
C ARG A 152 7.99 -3.42 18.37
N VAL A 153 8.82 -3.41 17.34
CA VAL A 153 9.78 -4.48 17.03
C VAL A 153 11.16 -3.88 16.79
N PRO A 154 11.82 -3.30 17.84
CA PRO A 154 13.05 -2.52 17.68
C PRO A 154 14.19 -3.27 17.00
N ALA A 155 14.24 -4.59 17.13
CA ALA A 155 15.21 -5.44 16.43
C ALA A 155 15.07 -5.28 14.91
N ARG A 156 13.84 -5.25 14.37
CA ARG A 156 13.59 -5.07 12.93
C ARG A 156 13.93 -3.66 12.46
N LEU A 157 13.63 -2.65 13.27
CA LEU A 157 14.00 -1.26 12.96
C LEU A 157 15.52 -1.10 12.75
N LYS A 158 16.34 -1.82 13.54
CA LYS A 158 17.80 -1.81 13.42
C LYS A 158 18.32 -2.46 12.13
N PHE A 159 17.57 -3.35 11.52
CA PHE A 159 17.95 -4.00 10.26
C PHE A 159 17.64 -3.15 9.02
N LEU A 160 16.82 -2.11 9.14
CA LEU A 160 16.56 -1.19 8.04
C LEU A 160 17.83 -0.43 7.66
N LYS A 161 17.97 -0.19 6.37
CA LYS A 161 19.09 0.56 5.80
C LYS A 161 18.93 2.07 6.08
N ALA A 162 19.87 2.87 5.58
CA ALA A 162 19.77 4.33 5.63
C ALA A 162 18.50 4.82 4.91
N ASN A 163 17.93 5.95 5.35
CA ASN A 163 16.68 6.50 4.82
C ASN A 163 16.70 6.66 3.30
N ALA A 164 17.81 7.14 2.73
CA ALA A 164 17.97 7.28 1.28
C ALA A 164 17.90 5.92 0.54
N THR A 165 18.42 4.85 1.15
CA THR A 165 18.37 3.50 0.58
C THR A 165 16.96 2.93 0.64
N GLU A 166 16.26 3.08 1.77
CA GLU A 166 14.87 2.63 1.89
C GLU A 166 13.93 3.43 0.96
N ALA A 167 14.14 4.75 0.84
CA ALA A 167 13.41 5.57 -0.12
C ALA A 167 13.62 5.10 -1.57
N LYS A 168 14.85 4.71 -1.93
CA LYS A 168 15.14 4.14 -3.26
C LYS A 168 14.41 2.83 -3.49
N HIS A 169 14.32 1.95 -2.50
CA HIS A 169 13.54 0.71 -2.61
C HIS A 169 12.04 1.00 -2.80
N CYS A 170 11.48 2.00 -2.09
CA CYS A 170 10.11 2.44 -2.33
C CYS A 170 9.90 2.95 -3.76
N GLN A 171 10.82 3.77 -4.28
CA GLN A 171 10.78 4.26 -5.66
C GLN A 171 10.80 3.12 -6.67
N GLU A 172 11.68 2.12 -6.49
CA GLU A 172 11.74 0.95 -7.38
C GLU A 172 10.44 0.13 -7.36
N ALA A 173 9.84 -0.07 -6.18
CA ALA A 173 8.54 -0.76 -6.09
C ALA A 173 7.45 -0.04 -6.89
N ILE A 174 7.36 1.30 -6.76
CA ILE A 174 6.40 2.11 -7.51
C ILE A 174 6.68 2.05 -9.03
N LYS A 175 7.96 2.09 -9.44
CA LYS A 175 8.35 1.95 -10.84
C LYS A 175 7.80 0.69 -11.49
N PHE A 176 8.00 -0.47 -10.84
CA PHE A 176 7.52 -1.74 -11.37
C PHE A 176 6.00 -1.76 -11.56
N LEU A 177 5.26 -1.26 -10.59
CA LEU A 177 3.80 -1.18 -10.67
C LEU A 177 3.34 -0.20 -11.75
N ALA A 178 3.98 0.98 -11.83
CA ALA A 178 3.62 2.01 -12.80
C ALA A 178 3.89 1.57 -14.26
N MET A 179 4.94 0.77 -14.52
CA MET A 179 5.23 0.27 -15.87
C MET A 179 4.10 -0.62 -16.43
N SER A 180 3.42 -1.38 -15.57
CA SER A 180 2.30 -2.24 -15.97
C SER A 180 0.94 -1.52 -15.98
N HIS A 181 0.88 -0.27 -15.50
CA HIS A 181 -0.36 0.52 -15.39
C HIS A 181 -0.19 1.92 -15.99
N PRO A 182 -0.05 2.04 -17.33
CA PRO A 182 0.12 3.32 -18.00
C PRO A 182 -1.12 4.23 -17.87
N GLU A 183 -2.29 3.65 -17.57
CA GLU A 183 -3.58 4.34 -17.39
C GLU A 183 -3.72 5.05 -16.03
N ILE A 184 -2.77 4.88 -15.10
CA ILE A 184 -2.84 5.46 -13.76
C ILE A 184 -1.82 6.59 -13.60
N ASN A 185 -2.23 7.71 -12.99
CA ASN A 185 -1.31 8.75 -12.56
C ASN A 185 -0.61 8.30 -11.26
N PHE A 186 0.71 8.46 -11.21
CA PHE A 186 1.50 8.18 -10.00
C PHE A 186 2.28 9.41 -9.57
N SER A 187 2.19 9.76 -8.30
CA SER A 187 3.09 10.73 -7.68
C SER A 187 3.80 10.13 -6.46
N LEU A 188 5.04 10.54 -6.21
CA LEU A 188 5.77 10.23 -4.99
C LEU A 188 6.47 11.48 -4.48
N SER A 189 6.23 11.82 -3.23
CA SER A 189 7.03 12.76 -2.47
C SER A 189 7.88 12.05 -1.41
N VAL A 190 9.11 12.47 -1.26
CA VAL A 190 10.06 12.00 -0.25
C VAL A 190 10.52 13.20 0.55
N ASP A 191 10.26 13.18 1.86
CA ASP A 191 10.60 14.28 2.77
C ASP A 191 10.09 15.64 2.26
N GLY A 192 8.82 15.65 1.76
CA GLY A 192 8.16 16.84 1.22
C GLY A 192 8.60 17.25 -0.20
N ASN A 193 9.55 16.55 -0.82
CA ASN A 193 10.03 16.85 -2.17
C ASN A 193 9.48 15.85 -3.18
N THR A 194 8.85 16.32 -4.24
CA THR A 194 8.37 15.47 -5.33
C THR A 194 9.55 14.80 -6.04
N LYS A 195 9.53 13.47 -6.12
CA LYS A 195 10.53 12.62 -6.79
C LYS A 195 9.98 11.94 -8.03
N ILE A 196 8.69 11.65 -8.05
CA ILE A 196 8.00 10.99 -9.16
C ILE A 196 6.74 11.80 -9.46
N LEU A 197 6.51 12.03 -10.75
CA LEU A 197 5.26 12.54 -11.29
C LEU A 197 5.09 11.92 -12.69
N TRP A 198 4.31 10.86 -12.78
CA TRP A 198 4.03 10.15 -14.01
C TRP A 198 2.55 10.27 -14.34
N ASN A 199 2.25 10.90 -15.45
CA ASN A 199 0.89 11.13 -15.89
C ASN A 199 0.37 9.91 -16.66
N ALA A 200 -0.91 9.61 -16.47
CA ALA A 200 -1.61 8.62 -17.25
C ALA A 200 -1.60 8.98 -18.74
N SER A 201 -1.53 7.96 -19.57
CA SER A 201 -1.71 8.08 -21.01
C SER A 201 -3.14 7.65 -21.39
N ALA A 202 -3.60 8.03 -22.60
CA ALA A 202 -4.90 7.57 -23.10
C ALA A 202 -4.90 6.04 -23.26
N LEU A 203 -6.05 5.40 -23.02
CA LEU A 203 -6.14 3.95 -22.87
C LEU A 203 -5.97 3.18 -24.19
N GLY A 204 -5.10 2.18 -24.18
CA GLY A 204 -5.19 1.03 -25.07
C GLY A 204 -4.26 1.02 -26.27
N SER A 205 -3.31 1.94 -26.40
CA SER A 205 -2.36 1.92 -27.49
C SER A 205 -0.96 1.44 -27.02
N PHE A 206 -0.21 0.83 -27.93
CA PHE A 206 1.21 0.51 -27.72
C PHE A 206 2.03 1.78 -27.39
N GLU A 207 1.62 2.92 -27.93
CA GLU A 207 2.26 4.21 -27.67
C GLU A 207 2.11 4.67 -26.21
N ASP A 208 1.01 4.31 -25.54
CA ASP A 208 0.82 4.62 -24.11
C ASP A 208 1.79 3.85 -23.23
N ILE A 209 2.03 2.57 -23.54
CA ILE A 209 3.03 1.76 -22.86
C ILE A 209 4.43 2.35 -23.07
N LYS A 210 4.75 2.74 -24.30
CA LYS A 210 6.03 3.35 -24.65
C LYS A 210 6.22 4.70 -23.94
N ASN A 211 5.20 5.53 -23.87
CA ASN A 211 5.22 6.79 -23.13
C ASN A 211 5.45 6.57 -21.63
N ARG A 212 4.79 5.57 -21.03
CA ARG A 212 5.02 5.21 -19.63
C ARG A 212 6.46 4.71 -19.42
N LEU A 213 6.97 3.86 -20.28
CA LEU A 213 8.36 3.39 -20.21
C LEU A 213 9.35 4.54 -20.36
N TYR A 214 9.07 5.51 -21.25
CA TYR A 214 9.86 6.73 -21.36
C TYR A 214 9.90 7.52 -20.05
N GLN A 215 8.73 7.76 -19.44
CA GLN A 215 8.62 8.47 -18.15
C GLN A 215 9.42 7.77 -17.03
N VAL A 216 9.39 6.45 -17.00
CA VAL A 216 9.97 5.63 -15.91
C VAL A 216 11.45 5.34 -16.12
N MET A 217 11.85 4.99 -17.35
CA MET A 217 13.19 4.49 -17.67
C MET A 217 14.09 5.53 -18.34
N GLY A 218 13.49 6.59 -18.90
CA GLY A 218 14.21 7.65 -19.60
C GLY A 218 14.49 7.34 -21.07
N GLU A 219 14.97 8.34 -21.78
CA GLU A 219 15.18 8.34 -23.24
C GLU A 219 16.17 7.26 -23.71
N ASN A 220 17.26 7.06 -22.97
CA ASN A 220 18.30 6.10 -23.34
C ASN A 220 17.80 4.66 -23.41
N PHE A 221 16.82 4.31 -22.56
CA PHE A 221 16.21 2.98 -22.60
C PHE A 221 15.39 2.80 -23.87
N ILE A 222 14.55 3.76 -24.23
CA ILE A 222 13.69 3.68 -25.41
C ILE A 222 14.51 3.67 -26.71
N SER A 223 15.54 4.51 -26.80
CA SER A 223 16.42 4.55 -27.99
C SER A 223 17.20 3.28 -28.22
N SER A 224 17.42 2.48 -27.15
CA SER A 224 18.12 1.20 -27.20
C SER A 224 17.19 -0.01 -27.27
N SER A 225 15.87 0.19 -27.16
CA SER A 225 14.89 -0.88 -27.26
C SER A 225 14.51 -1.16 -28.72
N ILE A 226 14.26 -2.43 -29.02
CA ILE A 226 13.79 -2.87 -30.34
C ILE A 226 12.31 -2.50 -30.48
N SER A 227 12.01 -1.82 -31.54
CA SER A 227 10.63 -1.45 -31.96
C SER A 227 9.91 -2.62 -32.63
#